data_64daade5e93592e9e843c4b8194f8dda
#
_entry.id   64daade5e93592e9e843c4b8194f8dda
#
_cell.length_a   1.000
_cell.length_b   1.000
_cell.length_c   1.000
_cell.angle_alpha   90.00
_cell.angle_beta   90.00
_cell.angle_gamma   90.00
#
_symmetry.space_group_name_H-M   'P 1'
#
loop_
_entity.id
_entity.type
_entity.pdbx_description
1 polymer ?
#
loop_
_entity_poly.entity_id
_entity_poly.type
_entity_poly.pdbx_seq_one_letter_code
_entity_poly.pdbx_strand_id
1 'polypeptide(L)'
;MVMDKVTVRSPATLSNLGSGFDVFGMALREPFDEIEARCIPGHDVVIEAVEGWGAESITTAAERNSAGVAAMSVLARANADFGVAIRIKKGIRPASGIGSSGASAAGGACAANLLLDKPLRPEELVFSAAKAEQTTSGSFHADNVGPAVMGGFTIIKSYDPFEILRVDPPRNLGVVVTMPDFLVSTKEARKVLPAQVPLKSMIYEVGNASSLVLGMCRGDVELIGRSMMDVVIEPARAPLNHHLQEAESAAKDAGAAGVFLGGSGPCVIAIYDLEQREGRDIAAAVRDVYGRHGINSDTWVTTWGDGCRRV
;
A
#
# COMPACT_ATOMS: atom_id res chain seq x y z
N MET A 1 17.08 -21.81 -17.02
CA MET A 1 15.88 -22.11 -17.82
C MET A 1 15.03 -20.86 -17.74
N VAL A 2 14.89 -20.12 -18.83
CA VAL A 2 14.02 -18.93 -18.91
C VAL A 2 12.59 -19.43 -18.70
N MET A 3 11.85 -18.79 -17.84
CA MET A 3 10.45 -19.13 -17.61
C MET A 3 9.60 -18.44 -18.68
N ASP A 4 8.76 -19.20 -19.39
CA ASP A 4 7.85 -18.63 -20.37
C ASP A 4 6.60 -18.00 -19.73
N LYS A 5 6.34 -18.36 -18.46
CA LYS A 5 5.15 -17.93 -17.71
C LYS A 5 5.42 -17.91 -16.21
N VAL A 6 4.84 -16.92 -15.51
CA VAL A 6 4.94 -16.79 -14.06
C VAL A 6 3.63 -16.23 -13.50
N THR A 7 3.30 -16.61 -12.27
CA THR A 7 2.25 -15.97 -11.47
C THR A 7 2.86 -15.42 -10.18
N VAL A 8 2.51 -14.21 -9.82
CA VAL A 8 2.95 -13.57 -8.57
C VAL A 8 1.75 -13.09 -7.76
N ARG A 9 1.90 -13.12 -6.44
CA ARG A 9 1.01 -12.40 -5.52
C ARG A 9 1.65 -11.09 -5.14
N SER A 10 0.90 -10.01 -5.28
CA SER A 10 1.30 -8.67 -4.90
C SER A 10 0.40 -8.18 -3.77
N PRO A 11 0.94 -7.88 -2.58
CA PRO A 11 0.16 -7.60 -1.39
C PRO A 11 -0.49 -6.21 -1.41
N ALA A 12 -1.56 -6.05 -0.64
CA ALA A 12 -2.03 -4.75 -0.18
C ALA A 12 -0.97 -4.10 0.71
N THR A 13 -1.04 -2.78 0.81
CA THR A 13 -0.04 -2.00 1.55
C THR A 13 -0.70 -0.88 2.35
N LEU A 14 -0.07 -0.55 3.46
CA LEU A 14 -0.37 0.64 4.24
C LEU A 14 0.66 1.71 3.89
N SER A 15 0.21 2.89 3.56
CA SER A 15 1.07 4.06 3.37
C SER A 15 0.91 5.05 4.52
N ASN A 16 1.88 5.91 4.70
CA ASN A 16 1.97 6.95 5.71
C ASN A 16 2.17 6.42 7.15
N LEU A 17 1.44 5.44 7.62
CA LEU A 17 1.44 4.93 9.00
C LEU A 17 1.30 6.08 10.03
N GLY A 18 0.40 7.02 9.78
CA GLY A 18 0.25 8.26 10.55
C GLY A 18 1.34 9.28 10.20
N SER A 19 2.34 9.45 11.02
CA SER A 19 3.38 10.49 10.95
C SER A 19 4.39 10.39 9.81
N GLY A 20 4.31 9.37 8.96
CA GLY A 20 5.26 9.13 7.86
C GLY A 20 4.71 9.46 6.47
N PHE A 21 4.01 10.56 6.30
CA PHE A 21 3.38 10.97 5.04
C PHE A 21 4.36 10.92 3.84
N ASP A 22 3.98 10.19 2.78
CA ASP A 22 4.77 9.96 1.54
C ASP A 22 6.17 9.33 1.77
N VAL A 23 6.48 8.90 3.01
CA VAL A 23 7.77 8.33 3.41
C VAL A 23 7.65 6.87 3.85
N PHE A 24 6.62 6.52 4.62
CA PHE A 24 6.48 5.19 5.19
C PHE A 24 5.47 4.34 4.44
N GLY A 25 5.83 3.05 4.29
CA GLY A 25 4.93 2.04 3.78
C GLY A 25 5.14 0.68 4.45
N MET A 26 4.09 -0.14 4.51
CA MET A 26 4.17 -1.49 5.06
C MET A 26 3.32 -2.46 4.24
N ALA A 27 3.89 -3.61 3.87
CA ALA A 27 3.16 -4.67 3.20
C ALA A 27 2.25 -5.41 4.17
N LEU A 28 1.06 -5.80 3.73
CA LEU A 28 0.15 -6.67 4.45
C LEU A 28 0.29 -8.13 3.97
N ARG A 29 -0.02 -9.08 4.83
CA ARG A 29 -0.09 -10.49 4.44
C ARG A 29 -1.30 -10.73 3.53
N GLU A 30 -2.42 -10.06 3.79
CA GLU A 30 -3.70 -10.12 3.07
C GLU A 30 -4.40 -8.75 3.15
N PRO A 31 -5.23 -8.40 2.15
CA PRO A 31 -5.45 -9.10 0.87
C PRO A 31 -4.30 -8.90 -0.13
N PHE A 32 -4.39 -9.57 -1.30
CA PHE A 32 -3.39 -9.45 -2.38
C PHE A 32 -4.04 -9.55 -3.77
N ASP A 33 -3.39 -9.00 -4.79
CA ASP A 33 -3.68 -9.25 -6.21
C ASP A 33 -2.84 -10.43 -6.72
N GLU A 34 -3.36 -11.21 -7.69
CA GLU A 34 -2.59 -12.19 -8.44
C GLU A 34 -2.35 -11.66 -9.87
N ILE A 35 -1.08 -11.62 -10.28
CA ILE A 35 -0.68 -11.19 -11.61
C ILE A 35 0.02 -12.35 -12.30
N GLU A 36 -0.57 -12.81 -13.40
CA GLU A 36 0.03 -13.77 -14.30
C GLU A 36 0.68 -13.03 -15.48
N ALA A 37 1.92 -13.37 -15.80
CA ALA A 37 2.64 -12.84 -16.94
C ALA A 37 3.25 -13.98 -17.77
N ARG A 38 3.21 -13.85 -19.11
CA ARG A 38 3.85 -14.76 -20.03
C ARG A 38 4.58 -14.02 -21.15
N CYS A 39 5.69 -14.57 -21.60
CA CYS A 39 6.42 -14.02 -22.73
C CYS A 39 5.59 -14.10 -24.03
N ILE A 40 5.69 -13.07 -24.85
CA ILE A 40 5.13 -13.03 -26.20
C ILE A 40 6.17 -12.52 -27.18
N PRO A 41 6.09 -12.86 -28.47
CA PRO A 41 6.96 -12.30 -29.50
C PRO A 41 6.79 -10.78 -29.63
N GLY A 42 7.84 -10.09 -30.02
CA GLY A 42 7.85 -8.63 -30.15
C GLY A 42 8.21 -7.93 -28.85
N HIS A 43 7.82 -6.65 -28.68
CA HIS A 43 8.19 -5.82 -27.54
C HIS A 43 6.97 -5.24 -26.81
N ASP A 44 5.77 -5.68 -27.19
CA ASP A 44 4.53 -5.12 -26.66
C ASP A 44 4.20 -5.67 -25.26
N VAL A 45 3.53 -4.85 -24.46
CA VAL A 45 2.87 -5.29 -23.22
C VAL A 45 1.37 -5.27 -23.46
N VAL A 46 0.70 -6.40 -23.20
CA VAL A 46 -0.73 -6.58 -23.41
C VAL A 46 -1.40 -6.97 -22.12
N ILE A 47 -2.48 -6.28 -21.74
CA ILE A 47 -3.36 -6.73 -20.65
C ILE A 47 -4.48 -7.55 -21.27
N GLU A 48 -4.41 -8.88 -21.11
CA GLU A 48 -5.37 -9.82 -21.68
C GLU A 48 -6.71 -9.83 -20.94
N ALA A 49 -6.65 -9.72 -19.60
CA ALA A 49 -7.84 -9.74 -18.76
C ALA A 49 -7.59 -9.05 -17.42
N VAL A 50 -8.64 -8.46 -16.88
CA VAL A 50 -8.74 -8.00 -15.50
C VAL A 50 -9.99 -8.64 -14.91
N GLU A 51 -9.84 -9.31 -13.76
CA GLU A 51 -10.92 -10.01 -13.06
C GLU A 51 -10.93 -9.62 -11.57
N GLY A 52 -12.03 -9.88 -10.86
CA GLY A 52 -12.15 -9.63 -9.41
C GLY A 52 -12.66 -8.23 -9.08
N TRP A 53 -12.26 -7.68 -7.95
CA TRP A 53 -12.80 -6.42 -7.42
C TRP A 53 -12.59 -5.23 -8.37
N GLY A 54 -13.72 -4.62 -8.79
CA GLY A 54 -13.72 -3.40 -9.61
C GLY A 54 -13.12 -3.56 -11.00
N ALA A 55 -13.01 -4.79 -11.52
CA ALA A 55 -12.41 -5.10 -12.80
C ALA A 55 -13.03 -4.30 -13.96
N GLU A 56 -14.33 -4.04 -13.90
CA GLU A 56 -15.09 -3.28 -14.89
C GLU A 56 -14.65 -1.81 -15.02
N SER A 57 -13.99 -1.27 -13.99
CA SER A 57 -13.47 0.10 -13.98
C SER A 57 -12.00 0.22 -14.37
N ILE A 58 -11.30 -0.92 -14.52
CA ILE A 58 -9.87 -0.97 -14.79
C ILE A 58 -9.62 -1.17 -16.28
N THR A 59 -8.89 -0.24 -16.89
CA THR A 59 -8.58 -0.31 -18.32
C THR A 59 -7.62 -1.45 -18.66
N THR A 60 -7.84 -2.08 -19.83
CA THR A 60 -6.91 -3.05 -20.44
C THR A 60 -5.90 -2.38 -21.39
N ALA A 61 -5.98 -1.07 -21.60
CA ALA A 61 -4.94 -0.33 -22.34
C ALA A 61 -3.66 -0.29 -21.50
N ALA A 62 -2.63 -1.02 -21.90
CA ALA A 62 -1.43 -1.27 -21.10
C ALA A 62 -0.73 0.02 -20.66
N GLU A 63 -0.72 1.05 -21.52
CA GLU A 63 -0.12 2.36 -21.28
C GLU A 63 -0.89 3.22 -20.25
N ARG A 64 -2.08 2.79 -19.85
CA ARG A 64 -2.93 3.42 -18.80
C ARG A 64 -3.27 2.48 -17.66
N ASN A 65 -2.74 1.26 -17.68
CA ASN A 65 -2.90 0.26 -16.63
C ASN A 65 -1.64 0.20 -15.77
N SER A 66 -1.75 0.28 -14.45
CA SER A 66 -0.60 0.34 -13.53
C SER A 66 0.34 -0.87 -13.71
N ALA A 67 -0.19 -2.09 -13.86
CA ALA A 67 0.64 -3.27 -14.09
C ALA A 67 1.32 -3.22 -15.48
N GLY A 68 0.61 -2.74 -16.50
CA GLY A 68 1.14 -2.61 -17.85
C GLY A 68 2.29 -1.59 -17.93
N VAL A 69 2.09 -0.38 -17.39
CA VAL A 69 3.12 0.68 -17.37
C VAL A 69 4.37 0.21 -16.59
N ALA A 70 4.17 -0.46 -15.45
CA ALA A 70 5.27 -0.97 -14.65
C ALA A 70 6.06 -2.06 -15.40
N ALA A 71 5.38 -3.00 -16.04
CA ALA A 71 6.00 -4.03 -16.86
C ALA A 71 6.79 -3.43 -18.04
N MET A 72 6.21 -2.47 -18.78
CA MET A 72 6.91 -1.75 -19.85
C MET A 72 8.19 -1.08 -19.35
N SER A 73 8.14 -0.44 -18.17
CA SER A 73 9.31 0.19 -17.56
C SER A 73 10.41 -0.82 -17.22
N VAL A 74 10.05 -1.99 -16.72
CA VAL A 74 11.00 -3.09 -16.41
C VAL A 74 11.64 -3.63 -17.68
N LEU A 75 10.85 -3.98 -18.69
CA LEU A 75 11.36 -4.51 -19.97
C LEU A 75 12.30 -3.51 -20.66
N ALA A 76 11.93 -2.23 -20.69
CA ALA A 76 12.76 -1.18 -21.28
C ALA A 76 14.10 -1.00 -20.53
N ARG A 77 14.10 -1.05 -19.18
CA ARG A 77 15.35 -0.95 -18.38
C ARG A 77 16.27 -2.15 -18.59
N ALA A 78 15.69 -3.33 -18.77
CA ALA A 78 16.43 -4.57 -19.01
C ALA A 78 16.87 -4.75 -20.47
N ASN A 79 16.43 -3.88 -21.39
CA ASN A 79 16.58 -4.05 -22.85
C ASN A 79 16.08 -5.44 -23.30
N ALA A 80 14.90 -5.85 -22.80
CA ALA A 80 14.33 -7.15 -23.13
C ALA A 80 13.99 -7.24 -24.62
N ASP A 81 14.21 -8.41 -25.24
CA ASP A 81 13.95 -8.72 -26.63
C ASP A 81 12.61 -9.44 -26.86
N PHE A 82 11.75 -9.44 -25.85
CA PHE A 82 10.42 -10.04 -25.85
C PHE A 82 9.38 -9.09 -25.25
N GLY A 83 8.12 -9.32 -25.60
CA GLY A 83 6.97 -8.68 -24.99
C GLY A 83 6.33 -9.53 -23.92
N VAL A 84 5.34 -8.98 -23.20
CA VAL A 84 4.66 -9.68 -22.09
C VAL A 84 3.15 -9.51 -22.20
N ALA A 85 2.42 -10.63 -22.08
CA ALA A 85 0.97 -10.64 -21.87
C ALA A 85 0.65 -10.87 -20.39
N ILE A 86 -0.24 -10.03 -19.84
CA ILE A 86 -0.56 -9.97 -18.41
C ILE A 86 -2.05 -10.24 -18.19
N ARG A 87 -2.36 -11.04 -17.18
CA ARG A 87 -3.69 -11.22 -16.61
C ARG A 87 -3.67 -10.77 -15.15
N ILE A 88 -4.67 -10.01 -14.75
CA ILE A 88 -4.76 -9.42 -13.40
C ILE A 88 -6.00 -9.97 -12.73
N LYS A 89 -5.84 -10.57 -11.55
CA LYS A 89 -6.93 -10.95 -10.66
C LYS A 89 -6.88 -10.07 -9.42
N LYS A 90 -7.81 -9.13 -9.33
CA LYS A 90 -7.91 -8.17 -8.23
C LYS A 90 -8.48 -8.82 -6.98
N GLY A 91 -7.68 -8.94 -5.94
CA GLY A 91 -8.11 -9.26 -4.57
C GLY A 91 -8.22 -8.02 -3.68
N ILE A 92 -7.72 -6.87 -4.16
CA ILE A 92 -7.71 -5.60 -3.44
C ILE A 92 -8.68 -4.63 -4.13
N ARG A 93 -9.69 -4.15 -3.39
CA ARG A 93 -10.68 -3.21 -3.92
C ARG A 93 -9.99 -1.89 -4.33
N PRO A 94 -10.24 -1.36 -5.53
CA PRO A 94 -9.77 -0.03 -5.94
C PRO A 94 -10.29 1.08 -5.01
N ALA A 95 -9.51 2.14 -4.83
CA ALA A 95 -9.84 3.29 -4.00
C ALA A 95 -10.20 2.93 -2.54
N SER A 96 -9.63 1.86 -2.01
CA SER A 96 -9.84 1.38 -0.63
C SER A 96 -8.93 2.03 0.41
N GLY A 97 -7.86 2.72 0.00
CA GLY A 97 -6.84 3.25 0.92
C GLY A 97 -5.74 2.26 1.33
N ILE A 98 -5.76 1.03 0.77
CA ILE A 98 -4.73 0.00 1.03
C ILE A 98 -3.90 -0.36 -0.21
N GLY A 99 -3.58 0.60 -1.03
CA GLY A 99 -2.56 0.48 -2.08
C GLY A 99 -2.93 -0.39 -3.29
N SER A 100 -4.24 -0.49 -3.68
CA SER A 100 -4.67 -1.36 -4.79
C SER A 100 -3.97 -1.09 -6.11
N SER A 101 -3.73 0.19 -6.48
CA SER A 101 -2.99 0.55 -7.70
C SER A 101 -1.52 0.18 -7.57
N GLY A 102 -0.92 0.47 -6.40
CA GLY A 102 0.47 0.12 -6.09
C GLY A 102 0.72 -1.38 -6.13
N ALA A 103 -0.23 -2.19 -5.63
CA ALA A 103 -0.14 -3.65 -5.73
C ALA A 103 -0.15 -4.14 -7.19
N SER A 104 -1.03 -3.59 -8.03
CA SER A 104 -1.04 -3.93 -9.45
C SER A 104 0.26 -3.51 -10.15
N ALA A 105 0.78 -2.31 -9.87
CA ALA A 105 2.05 -1.82 -10.41
C ALA A 105 3.24 -2.71 -9.97
N ALA A 106 3.34 -3.01 -8.68
CA ALA A 106 4.37 -3.88 -8.12
C ALA A 106 4.30 -5.29 -8.73
N GLY A 107 3.08 -5.85 -8.82
CA GLY A 107 2.86 -7.16 -9.40
C GLY A 107 3.26 -7.23 -10.87
N GLY A 108 2.91 -6.22 -11.68
CA GLY A 108 3.32 -6.11 -13.08
C GLY A 108 4.83 -6.01 -13.23
N ALA A 109 5.50 -5.18 -12.41
CA ALA A 109 6.95 -5.06 -12.40
C ALA A 109 7.63 -6.38 -12.00
N CYS A 110 7.18 -6.99 -10.90
CA CYS A 110 7.78 -8.25 -10.40
C CYS A 110 7.58 -9.41 -11.37
N ALA A 111 6.37 -9.53 -11.96
CA ALA A 111 6.08 -10.59 -12.92
C ALA A 111 6.95 -10.45 -14.17
N ALA A 112 7.05 -9.24 -14.76
CA ALA A 112 7.93 -8.99 -15.89
C ALA A 112 9.39 -9.29 -15.55
N ASN A 113 9.85 -8.90 -14.36
CA ASN A 113 11.21 -9.11 -13.90
C ASN A 113 11.60 -10.59 -13.78
N LEU A 114 10.67 -11.43 -13.32
CA LEU A 114 10.89 -12.88 -13.18
C LEU A 114 11.02 -13.61 -14.52
N LEU A 115 10.59 -12.99 -15.61
CA LEU A 115 10.74 -13.52 -16.97
C LEU A 115 12.10 -13.14 -17.60
N LEU A 116 12.86 -12.22 -17.00
CA LEU A 116 14.17 -11.79 -17.49
C LEU A 116 15.26 -12.81 -17.17
N ASP A 117 16.23 -12.99 -18.06
CA ASP A 117 17.44 -13.77 -17.81
C ASP A 117 18.29 -13.17 -16.67
N LYS A 118 18.32 -11.84 -16.60
CA LYS A 118 19.03 -11.08 -15.58
C LYS A 118 18.05 -10.15 -14.88
N PRO A 119 17.43 -10.59 -13.78
CA PRO A 119 16.48 -9.78 -13.03
C PRO A 119 17.09 -8.46 -12.53
N LEU A 120 16.33 -7.41 -12.57
CA LEU A 120 16.65 -6.11 -11.96
C LEU A 120 16.59 -6.24 -10.43
N ARG A 121 17.29 -5.34 -9.73
CA ARG A 121 17.26 -5.27 -8.27
C ARG A 121 15.92 -4.73 -7.74
N PRO A 122 15.56 -5.03 -6.49
CA PRO A 122 14.29 -4.58 -5.90
C PRO A 122 14.06 -3.07 -6.00
N GLU A 123 15.10 -2.25 -5.79
CA GLU A 123 15.00 -0.78 -5.85
C GLU A 123 14.65 -0.30 -7.27
N GLU A 124 15.13 -0.98 -8.29
CA GLU A 124 14.83 -0.68 -9.70
C GLU A 124 13.40 -1.07 -10.06
N LEU A 125 12.86 -2.13 -9.43
CA LEU A 125 11.45 -2.52 -9.55
C LEU A 125 10.54 -1.51 -8.88
N VAL A 126 10.90 -1.07 -7.65
CA VAL A 126 10.16 -0.01 -6.95
C VAL A 126 10.12 1.26 -7.79
N PHE A 127 11.24 1.66 -8.37
CA PHE A 127 11.29 2.82 -9.26
C PHE A 127 10.39 2.66 -10.49
N SER A 128 10.39 1.48 -11.12
CA SER A 128 9.54 1.17 -12.27
C SER A 128 8.05 1.18 -11.92
N ALA A 129 7.69 0.64 -10.77
CA ALA A 129 6.31 0.66 -10.26
C ALA A 129 5.86 2.07 -9.84
N ALA A 130 6.75 2.89 -9.25
CA ALA A 130 6.45 4.29 -8.92
C ALA A 130 6.23 5.17 -10.16
N LYS A 131 6.91 4.87 -11.28
CA LYS A 131 6.61 5.50 -12.59
C LYS A 131 5.19 5.18 -13.07
N ALA A 132 4.70 3.96 -12.82
CA ALA A 132 3.34 3.60 -13.15
C ALA A 132 2.33 4.41 -12.32
N GLU A 133 2.57 4.59 -11.02
CA GLU A 133 1.74 5.44 -10.17
C GLU A 133 1.72 6.90 -10.69
N GLN A 134 2.86 7.44 -11.12
CA GLN A 134 2.92 8.78 -11.72
C GLN A 134 2.02 8.89 -12.97
N THR A 135 2.01 7.87 -13.82
CA THR A 135 1.23 7.86 -15.05
C THR A 135 -0.26 7.72 -14.79
N THR A 136 -0.65 6.94 -13.78
CA THR A 136 -2.06 6.59 -13.51
C THR A 136 -2.71 7.50 -12.46
N SER A 137 -1.97 7.94 -11.45
CA SER A 137 -2.46 8.79 -10.35
C SER A 137 -1.95 10.23 -10.37
N GLY A 138 -0.98 10.54 -11.23
CA GLY A 138 -0.48 11.90 -11.46
C GLY A 138 0.68 12.32 -10.55
N SER A 139 1.17 11.45 -9.66
CA SER A 139 2.33 11.75 -8.82
C SER A 139 3.22 10.54 -8.60
N PHE A 140 4.54 10.80 -8.53
CA PHE A 140 5.53 9.76 -8.27
C PHE A 140 5.58 9.46 -6.77
N HIS A 141 4.98 8.33 -6.36
CA HIS A 141 4.93 7.86 -4.99
C HIS A 141 5.47 6.45 -4.88
N ALA A 142 6.23 6.18 -3.82
CA ALA A 142 6.82 4.88 -3.59
C ALA A 142 6.38 4.23 -2.26
N ASP A 143 5.62 4.92 -1.43
CA ASP A 143 5.14 4.49 -0.12
C ASP A 143 4.19 3.29 -0.16
N ASN A 144 3.51 3.05 -1.30
CA ASN A 144 2.74 1.82 -1.54
C ASN A 144 3.53 0.79 -2.36
N VAL A 145 4.15 1.20 -3.47
CA VAL A 145 4.87 0.26 -4.34
C VAL A 145 6.14 -0.28 -3.70
N GLY A 146 6.80 0.50 -2.82
CA GLY A 146 7.97 0.07 -2.07
C GLY A 146 7.72 -1.19 -1.26
N PRO A 147 6.80 -1.16 -0.29
CA PRO A 147 6.47 -2.35 0.48
C PRO A 147 5.81 -3.45 -0.35
N ALA A 148 5.03 -3.12 -1.39
CA ALA A 148 4.46 -4.14 -2.28
C ALA A 148 5.56 -4.96 -2.99
N VAL A 149 6.67 -4.34 -3.39
CA VAL A 149 7.81 -5.04 -4.01
C VAL A 149 8.69 -5.72 -2.96
N MET A 150 9.09 -4.99 -1.91
CA MET A 150 10.16 -5.39 -0.99
C MET A 150 9.67 -6.16 0.25
N GLY A 151 8.38 -6.02 0.59
CA GLY A 151 7.82 -6.53 1.84
C GLY A 151 8.23 -5.74 3.09
N GLY A 152 7.63 -6.10 4.22
CA GLY A 152 7.94 -5.50 5.51
C GLY A 152 7.57 -4.01 5.58
N PHE A 153 8.31 -3.28 6.39
CA PHE A 153 8.20 -1.82 6.54
C PHE A 153 9.29 -1.14 5.70
N THR A 154 8.89 -0.17 4.88
CA THR A 154 9.80 0.57 3.99
C THR A 154 9.81 2.06 4.31
N ILE A 155 10.97 2.67 4.09
CA ILE A 155 11.22 4.10 4.33
C ILE A 155 11.79 4.68 3.04
N ILE A 156 11.11 5.64 2.45
CA ILE A 156 11.65 6.41 1.34
C ILE A 156 12.56 7.48 1.91
N LYS A 157 13.87 7.27 1.79
CA LYS A 157 14.87 8.22 2.30
C LYS A 157 14.99 9.44 1.40
N SER A 158 14.90 9.24 0.09
CA SER A 158 15.00 10.31 -0.90
C SER A 158 14.30 9.90 -2.19
N TYR A 159 13.73 10.86 -2.89
CA TYR A 159 13.18 10.71 -4.23
C TYR A 159 14.19 11.12 -5.34
N ASP A 160 15.22 11.92 -5.00
CA ASP A 160 16.29 12.31 -5.93
C ASP A 160 17.61 12.53 -5.16
N PRO A 161 18.64 11.65 -5.32
CA PRO A 161 18.52 10.33 -5.96
C PRO A 161 17.54 9.42 -5.20
N PHE A 162 16.88 8.50 -5.94
CA PHE A 162 15.92 7.59 -5.31
C PHE A 162 16.62 6.60 -4.38
N GLU A 163 16.23 6.61 -3.12
CA GLU A 163 16.75 5.71 -2.09
C GLU A 163 15.63 5.23 -1.18
N ILE A 164 15.51 3.92 -1.04
CA ILE A 164 14.52 3.25 -0.19
C ILE A 164 15.21 2.27 0.75
N LEU A 165 14.76 2.24 1.99
CA LEU A 165 15.24 1.33 3.03
C LEU A 165 14.12 0.39 3.43
N ARG A 166 14.48 -0.80 3.93
CA ARG A 166 13.54 -1.82 4.42
C ARG A 166 13.91 -2.27 5.82
N VAL A 167 12.91 -2.43 6.67
CA VAL A 167 13.02 -2.99 8.02
C VAL A 167 11.98 -4.10 8.16
N ASP A 168 12.31 -5.19 8.84
CA ASP A 168 11.33 -6.20 9.23
C ASP A 168 10.53 -5.70 10.44
N PRO A 169 9.20 -5.57 10.34
CA PRO A 169 8.37 -5.23 11.50
C PRO A 169 8.41 -6.33 12.58
N PRO A 170 8.04 -6.01 13.82
CA PRO A 170 7.94 -7.00 14.88
C PRO A 170 6.99 -8.14 14.54
N ARG A 171 7.33 -9.37 14.94
CA ARG A 171 6.49 -10.55 14.66
C ARG A 171 5.14 -10.52 15.39
N ASN A 172 5.09 -9.82 16.52
CA ASN A 172 3.88 -9.62 17.32
C ASN A 172 3.04 -8.41 16.87
N LEU A 173 3.38 -7.76 15.75
CA LEU A 173 2.60 -6.65 15.19
C LEU A 173 1.39 -7.18 14.43
N GLY A 174 0.21 -7.07 15.02
CA GLY A 174 -1.09 -7.33 14.38
C GLY A 174 -1.65 -6.08 13.73
N VAL A 175 -2.44 -6.28 12.68
CA VAL A 175 -3.10 -5.22 11.90
C VAL A 175 -4.57 -5.54 11.72
N VAL A 176 -5.43 -4.56 11.99
CA VAL A 176 -6.85 -4.58 11.59
C VAL A 176 -7.06 -3.54 10.53
N VAL A 177 -7.65 -3.94 9.41
CA VAL A 177 -8.09 -3.04 8.33
C VAL A 177 -9.60 -3.03 8.33
N THR A 178 -10.22 -1.87 8.49
CA THR A 178 -11.67 -1.70 8.30
C THR A 178 -11.91 -0.78 7.12
N MET A 179 -12.61 -1.29 6.12
CA MET A 179 -12.93 -0.59 4.87
C MET A 179 -14.44 -0.30 4.82
N PRO A 180 -14.85 0.93 5.14
CA PRO A 180 -16.25 1.33 5.01
C PRO A 180 -16.65 1.48 3.54
N ASP A 181 -17.94 1.28 3.25
CA ASP A 181 -18.47 1.25 1.90
C ASP A 181 -18.80 2.65 1.36
N PHE A 182 -17.77 3.50 1.29
CA PHE A 182 -17.77 4.75 0.53
C PHE A 182 -16.39 4.94 -0.12
N LEU A 183 -16.28 5.89 -1.05
CA LEU A 183 -15.05 6.11 -1.79
C LEU A 183 -14.48 7.49 -1.48
N VAL A 184 -13.16 7.55 -1.33
CA VAL A 184 -12.41 8.81 -1.23
C VAL A 184 -11.40 8.85 -2.39
N SER A 185 -11.51 9.88 -3.23
CA SER A 185 -10.59 10.07 -4.35
C SER A 185 -9.22 10.53 -3.84
N THR A 186 -8.16 9.84 -4.24
CA THR A 186 -6.78 10.26 -3.94
C THR A 186 -6.50 11.69 -4.42
N LYS A 187 -7.09 12.08 -5.56
CA LYS A 187 -6.96 13.44 -6.09
C LYS A 187 -7.62 14.48 -5.18
N GLU A 188 -8.78 14.18 -4.62
CA GLU A 188 -9.46 15.06 -3.67
C GLU A 188 -8.71 15.12 -2.34
N ALA A 189 -8.27 13.96 -1.83
CA ALA A 189 -7.48 13.89 -0.61
C ALA A 189 -6.13 14.63 -0.69
N ARG A 190 -5.59 14.84 -1.91
CA ARG A 190 -4.42 15.70 -2.10
C ARG A 190 -4.74 17.18 -2.16
N LYS A 191 -5.90 17.57 -2.68
CA LYS A 191 -6.30 18.98 -2.79
C LYS A 191 -6.52 19.66 -1.46
N VAL A 192 -6.90 18.91 -0.41
CA VAL A 192 -7.15 19.46 0.92
C VAL A 192 -5.87 19.65 1.75
N LEU A 193 -4.72 19.18 1.26
CA LEU A 193 -3.46 19.28 1.98
C LEU A 193 -2.95 20.72 2.03
N PRO A 194 -2.39 21.15 3.17
CA PRO A 194 -1.84 22.48 3.31
C PRO A 194 -0.57 22.64 2.45
N ALA A 195 -0.44 23.81 1.80
CA ALA A 195 0.77 24.13 1.03
C ALA A 195 1.99 24.45 1.91
N GLN A 196 1.78 24.73 3.19
CA GLN A 196 2.83 25.03 4.17
C GLN A 196 2.49 24.38 5.50
N VAL A 197 3.52 23.92 6.21
CA VAL A 197 3.38 23.28 7.52
C VAL A 197 4.05 24.16 8.58
N PRO A 198 3.38 24.47 9.70
CA PRO A 198 4.01 25.17 10.82
C PRO A 198 5.23 24.43 11.34
N LEU A 199 6.30 25.15 11.68
CA LEU A 199 7.54 24.54 12.20
C LEU A 199 7.28 23.63 13.42
N LYS A 200 6.35 24.02 14.29
CA LYS A 200 5.97 23.19 15.45
C LYS A 200 5.38 21.85 15.04
N SER A 201 4.52 21.82 14.03
CA SER A 201 3.94 20.57 13.49
C SER A 201 5.03 19.72 12.84
N MET A 202 5.94 20.31 12.06
CA MET A 202 7.06 19.60 11.47
C MET A 202 7.95 18.93 12.54
N ILE A 203 8.27 19.63 13.64
CA ILE A 203 9.04 19.08 14.76
C ILE A 203 8.29 17.87 15.37
N TYR A 204 6.98 17.98 15.53
CA TYR A 204 6.15 16.91 16.06
C TYR A 204 6.14 15.69 15.14
N GLU A 205 5.94 15.88 13.83
CA GLU A 205 5.97 14.79 12.84
C GLU A 205 7.34 14.09 12.79
N VAL A 206 8.44 14.85 12.77
CA VAL A 206 9.80 14.28 12.79
C VAL A 206 10.04 13.46 14.06
N GLY A 207 9.58 13.94 15.22
CA GLY A 207 9.67 13.21 16.48
C GLY A 207 8.90 11.89 16.45
N ASN A 208 7.65 11.92 15.99
CA ASN A 208 6.81 10.73 15.87
C ASN A 208 7.35 9.76 14.82
N ALA A 209 7.71 10.22 13.63
CA ALA A 209 8.29 9.39 12.58
C ALA A 209 9.56 8.67 13.05
N SER A 210 10.47 9.39 13.73
CA SER A 210 11.69 8.80 14.30
C SER A 210 11.39 7.77 15.38
N SER A 211 10.41 8.05 16.23
CA SER A 211 9.98 7.14 17.31
C SER A 211 9.31 5.88 16.76
N LEU A 212 8.52 6.01 15.67
CA LEU A 212 7.91 4.88 14.97
C LEU A 212 8.96 3.93 14.43
N VAL A 213 9.98 4.46 13.73
CA VAL A 213 11.11 3.65 13.23
C VAL A 213 11.85 2.97 14.37
N LEU A 214 12.09 3.67 15.49
CA LEU A 214 12.71 3.08 16.66
C LEU A 214 11.86 1.95 17.25
N GLY A 215 10.54 2.12 17.32
CA GLY A 215 9.60 1.09 17.75
C GLY A 215 9.66 -0.15 16.86
N MET A 216 9.67 0.04 15.52
CA MET A 216 9.83 -1.06 14.54
C MET A 216 11.14 -1.83 14.79
N CYS A 217 12.26 -1.14 14.99
CA CYS A 217 13.55 -1.78 15.23
C CYS A 217 13.66 -2.49 16.60
N ARG A 218 12.91 -2.04 17.60
CA ARG A 218 12.94 -2.60 18.97
C ARG A 218 11.88 -3.67 19.22
N GLY A 219 10.91 -3.82 18.33
CA GLY A 219 9.76 -4.69 18.56
C GLY A 219 8.75 -4.13 19.56
N ASP A 220 8.74 -2.81 19.77
CA ASP A 220 7.88 -2.13 20.73
C ASP A 220 6.60 -1.63 20.05
N VAL A 221 5.55 -2.49 20.07
CA VAL A 221 4.26 -2.20 19.41
C VAL A 221 3.57 -0.98 20.03
N GLU A 222 3.70 -0.77 21.33
CA GLU A 222 3.14 0.39 22.03
C GLU A 222 3.84 1.69 21.57
N LEU A 223 5.16 1.67 21.40
CA LEU A 223 5.89 2.82 20.86
C LEU A 223 5.51 3.09 19.42
N ILE A 224 5.36 2.06 18.59
CA ILE A 224 4.87 2.20 17.20
C ILE A 224 3.51 2.90 17.22
N GLY A 225 2.55 2.38 18.01
CA GLY A 225 1.17 2.87 18.06
C GLY A 225 1.06 4.34 18.47
N ARG A 226 1.69 4.71 19.59
CA ARG A 226 1.64 6.11 20.06
C ARG A 226 2.40 7.10 19.16
N SER A 227 3.25 6.60 18.26
CA SER A 227 4.00 7.39 17.28
C SER A 227 3.29 7.56 15.94
N MET A 228 2.11 6.95 15.75
CA MET A 228 1.30 7.09 14.52
C MET A 228 0.44 8.36 14.48
N MET A 229 0.56 9.23 15.46
CA MET A 229 -0.20 10.47 15.48
C MET A 229 0.31 11.44 14.40
N ASP A 230 -0.62 11.89 13.56
CA ASP A 230 -0.41 12.88 12.52
C ASP A 230 -1.21 14.16 12.86
N VAL A 231 -0.56 15.30 12.88
CA VAL A 231 -1.17 16.59 13.21
C VAL A 231 -1.33 17.51 11.98
N VAL A 232 -1.03 17.00 10.78
CA VAL A 232 -1.02 17.78 9.53
C VAL A 232 -1.95 17.16 8.47
N ILE A 233 -1.69 15.93 8.07
CA ILE A 233 -2.31 15.29 6.90
C ILE A 233 -3.66 14.69 7.26
N GLU A 234 -3.73 13.89 8.32
CA GLU A 234 -4.97 13.25 8.75
C GLU A 234 -6.04 14.26 9.16
N PRO A 235 -5.73 15.30 9.95
CA PRO A 235 -6.72 16.36 10.23
C PRO A 235 -7.24 17.06 8.98
N ALA A 236 -6.40 17.26 7.96
CA ALA A 236 -6.82 17.85 6.68
C ALA A 236 -7.72 16.90 5.87
N ARG A 237 -7.51 15.59 5.95
CA ARG A 237 -8.31 14.55 5.26
C ARG A 237 -9.55 14.11 6.03
N ALA A 238 -9.61 14.31 7.34
CA ALA A 238 -10.71 13.87 8.20
C ALA A 238 -12.11 14.30 7.69
N PRO A 239 -12.32 15.52 7.15
CA PRO A 239 -13.62 15.91 6.61
C PRO A 239 -14.10 15.08 5.41
N LEU A 240 -13.20 14.39 4.71
CA LEU A 240 -13.52 13.49 3.60
C LEU A 240 -13.86 12.07 4.07
N ASN A 241 -13.57 11.75 5.33
CA ASN A 241 -13.68 10.41 5.90
C ASN A 241 -14.73 10.39 7.01
N HIS A 242 -15.96 10.03 6.63
CA HIS A 242 -17.10 10.01 7.54
C HIS A 242 -16.83 9.14 8.78
N HIS A 243 -17.14 9.68 9.96
CA HIS A 243 -17.04 8.99 11.25
C HIS A 243 -15.63 8.51 11.64
N LEU A 244 -14.57 9.06 11.00
CA LEU A 244 -13.18 8.65 11.26
C LEU A 244 -12.83 8.72 12.75
N GLN A 245 -13.04 9.87 13.39
CA GLN A 245 -12.68 10.09 14.81
C GLN A 245 -13.42 9.14 15.76
N GLU A 246 -14.71 8.85 15.49
CA GLU A 246 -15.50 7.90 16.27
C GLU A 246 -14.94 6.46 16.11
N ALA A 247 -14.58 6.09 14.87
CA ALA A 247 -13.99 4.79 14.55
C ALA A 247 -12.60 4.61 15.20
N GLU A 248 -11.78 5.65 15.18
CA GLU A 248 -10.45 5.64 15.85
C GLU A 248 -10.57 5.54 17.36
N SER A 249 -11.52 6.27 17.98
CA SER A 249 -11.79 6.15 19.41
C SER A 249 -12.22 4.74 19.76
N ALA A 250 -13.18 4.18 19.04
CA ALA A 250 -13.67 2.82 19.27
C ALA A 250 -12.56 1.76 19.13
N ALA A 251 -11.66 1.92 18.17
CA ALA A 251 -10.51 1.02 18.01
C ALA A 251 -9.56 1.10 19.21
N LYS A 252 -9.26 2.31 19.69
CA LYS A 252 -8.40 2.53 20.88
C LYS A 252 -9.04 1.96 22.13
N ASP A 253 -10.33 2.19 22.35
CA ASP A 253 -11.09 1.65 23.49
C ASP A 253 -11.13 0.11 23.48
N ALA A 254 -11.13 -0.50 22.28
CA ALA A 254 -11.02 -1.94 22.08
C ALA A 254 -9.59 -2.51 22.21
N GLY A 255 -8.59 -1.65 22.50
CA GLY A 255 -7.22 -2.05 22.80
C GLY A 255 -6.24 -1.96 21.63
N ALA A 256 -6.52 -1.17 20.60
CA ALA A 256 -5.53 -0.84 19.58
C ALA A 256 -4.39 0.00 20.20
N ALA A 257 -3.14 -0.36 19.89
CA ALA A 257 -1.95 0.38 20.30
C ALA A 257 -1.83 1.70 19.50
N GLY A 258 -2.28 1.70 18.25
CA GLY A 258 -2.32 2.86 17.37
C GLY A 258 -3.39 2.72 16.30
N VAL A 259 -3.93 3.85 15.86
CA VAL A 259 -4.95 3.91 14.79
C VAL A 259 -4.63 5.07 13.87
N PHE A 260 -4.86 4.92 12.58
CA PHE A 260 -4.62 5.95 11.57
C PHE A 260 -5.46 5.72 10.32
N LEU A 261 -5.60 6.77 9.51
CA LEU A 261 -6.26 6.72 8.21
C LEU A 261 -5.38 6.02 7.16
N GLY A 262 -5.86 4.96 6.54
CA GLY A 262 -5.15 4.24 5.48
C GLY A 262 -5.02 5.08 4.20
N GLY A 263 -3.81 5.51 3.87
CA GLY A 263 -3.54 6.29 2.67
C GLY A 263 -4.39 7.56 2.56
N SER A 264 -5.20 7.66 1.52
CA SER A 264 -6.17 8.76 1.34
C SER A 264 -7.52 8.52 2.05
N GLY A 265 -7.71 7.36 2.66
CA GLY A 265 -8.98 6.82 3.12
C GLY A 265 -9.65 5.94 2.04
N PRO A 266 -10.82 5.38 2.33
CA PRO A 266 -11.56 5.51 3.58
C PRO A 266 -11.16 4.50 4.67
N CYS A 267 -10.21 3.58 4.44
CA CYS A 267 -9.84 2.58 5.43
C CYS A 267 -9.36 3.19 6.73
N VAL A 268 -9.85 2.65 7.83
CA VAL A 268 -9.32 2.86 9.19
C VAL A 268 -8.43 1.66 9.52
N ILE A 269 -7.19 1.96 9.87
CA ILE A 269 -6.17 0.98 10.19
C ILE A 269 -5.87 1.03 11.68
N ALA A 270 -5.93 -0.11 12.34
CA ALA A 270 -5.51 -0.23 13.73
C ALA A 270 -4.37 -1.25 13.84
N ILE A 271 -3.39 -0.94 14.67
CA ILE A 271 -2.34 -1.90 15.05
C ILE A 271 -2.52 -2.33 16.50
N TYR A 272 -2.08 -3.54 16.81
CA TYR A 272 -2.18 -4.11 18.15
C TYR A 272 -1.07 -5.15 18.37
N ASP A 273 -0.82 -5.46 19.63
CA ASP A 273 0.12 -6.52 20.01
C ASP A 273 -0.61 -7.87 20.02
N LEU A 274 -0.21 -8.78 19.13
CA LEU A 274 -0.75 -10.15 19.02
C LEU A 274 -0.61 -10.98 20.31
N GLU A 275 0.35 -10.64 21.17
CA GLU A 275 0.56 -11.34 22.45
C GLU A 275 -0.38 -10.84 23.55
N GLN A 276 -1.02 -9.68 23.35
CA GLN A 276 -1.83 -9.03 24.37
C GLN A 276 -3.31 -8.90 24.02
N ARG A 277 -3.66 -8.90 22.72
CA ARG A 277 -5.01 -8.57 22.24
C ARG A 277 -5.48 -9.44 21.08
N GLU A 278 -6.79 -9.52 20.95
CA GLU A 278 -7.48 -10.15 19.82
C GLU A 278 -7.93 -9.08 18.82
N GLY A 279 -7.38 -9.12 17.61
CA GLY A 279 -7.75 -8.14 16.56
C GLY A 279 -9.24 -8.17 16.18
N ARG A 280 -9.95 -9.27 16.48
CA ARG A 280 -11.40 -9.40 16.22
C ARG A 280 -12.23 -8.41 17.01
N ASP A 281 -11.85 -8.12 18.25
CA ASP A 281 -12.57 -7.17 19.11
C ASP A 281 -12.42 -5.75 18.57
N ILE A 282 -11.23 -5.38 18.12
CA ILE A 282 -10.95 -4.10 17.47
C ILE A 282 -11.75 -4.00 16.17
N ALA A 283 -11.74 -5.05 15.33
CA ALA A 283 -12.49 -5.09 14.08
C ALA A 283 -14.01 -4.94 14.31
N ALA A 284 -14.54 -5.61 15.34
CA ALA A 284 -15.96 -5.50 15.70
C ALA A 284 -16.30 -4.08 16.16
N ALA A 285 -15.50 -3.47 17.01
CA ALA A 285 -15.73 -2.13 17.54
C ALA A 285 -15.79 -1.07 16.40
N VAL A 286 -14.84 -1.11 15.47
CA VAL A 286 -14.82 -0.17 14.33
C VAL A 286 -16.00 -0.43 13.38
N ARG A 287 -16.28 -1.69 13.06
CA ARG A 287 -17.44 -2.05 12.23
C ARG A 287 -18.76 -1.60 12.83
N ASP A 288 -18.93 -1.72 14.15
CA ASP A 288 -20.15 -1.31 14.86
C ASP A 288 -20.34 0.22 14.80
N VAL A 289 -19.26 1.02 14.78
CA VAL A 289 -19.36 2.46 14.54
C VAL A 289 -20.02 2.71 13.18
N TYR A 290 -19.46 2.17 12.10
CA TYR A 290 -20.02 2.35 10.77
C TYR A 290 -21.44 1.79 10.65
N GLY A 291 -21.71 0.62 11.24
CA GLY A 291 -23.03 0.02 11.26
C GLY A 291 -24.12 0.89 11.92
N ARG A 292 -23.81 1.58 13.03
CA ARG A 292 -24.72 2.55 13.67
C ARG A 292 -25.11 3.72 12.76
N HIS A 293 -24.25 4.05 11.81
CA HIS A 293 -24.46 5.10 10.80
C HIS A 293 -25.00 4.56 9.47
N GLY A 294 -25.38 3.28 9.41
CA GLY A 294 -25.94 2.65 8.21
C GLY A 294 -24.90 2.41 7.10
N ILE A 295 -23.61 2.43 7.42
CA ILE A 295 -22.52 2.20 6.48
C ILE A 295 -22.01 0.77 6.68
N ASN A 296 -22.06 -0.04 5.62
CA ASN A 296 -21.42 -1.35 5.63
C ASN A 296 -19.91 -1.21 5.64
N SER A 297 -19.21 -2.19 6.19
CA SER A 297 -17.74 -2.22 6.14
C SER A 297 -17.21 -3.64 6.09
N ASP A 298 -16.18 -3.85 5.29
CA ASP A 298 -15.39 -5.08 5.30
C ASP A 298 -14.22 -4.96 6.28
N THR A 299 -13.86 -6.05 6.94
CA THR A 299 -12.75 -6.05 7.90
C THR A 299 -11.80 -7.22 7.64
N TRP A 300 -10.50 -6.95 7.76
CA TRP A 300 -9.45 -7.95 7.77
C TRP A 300 -8.64 -7.85 9.06
N VAL A 301 -8.47 -8.99 9.73
CA VAL A 301 -7.51 -9.15 10.83
C VAL A 301 -6.31 -9.88 10.24
N THR A 302 -5.20 -9.20 10.13
CA THR A 302 -4.01 -9.64 9.38
C THR A 302 -2.72 -9.27 10.11
N THR A 303 -1.60 -9.43 9.46
CA THR A 303 -0.27 -9.01 9.91
C THR A 303 0.47 -8.34 8.76
N TRP A 304 1.65 -7.82 9.03
CA TRP A 304 2.56 -7.44 7.96
C TRP A 304 2.96 -8.67 7.12
N GLY A 305 3.37 -8.45 5.89
CA GLY A 305 3.63 -9.49 4.91
C GLY A 305 4.91 -9.30 4.12
N ASP A 306 5.25 -10.37 3.39
CA ASP A 306 6.28 -10.32 2.38
C ASP A 306 5.84 -9.44 1.21
N GLY A 307 6.81 -8.97 0.43
CA GLY A 307 6.54 -8.29 -0.84
C GLY A 307 6.03 -9.25 -1.91
N CYS A 308 6.03 -8.75 -3.13
CA CYS A 308 5.62 -9.52 -4.29
C CYS A 308 6.41 -10.83 -4.38
N ARG A 309 5.70 -11.95 -4.49
CA ARG A 309 6.33 -13.29 -4.51
C ARG A 309 5.68 -14.18 -5.56
N ARG A 310 6.49 -15.07 -6.12
CA ARG A 310 6.03 -16.14 -7.02
C ARG A 310 5.11 -17.11 -6.26
N VAL A 311 4.07 -17.60 -6.93
CA VAL A 311 3.14 -18.64 -6.46
C VAL A 311 3.44 -19.96 -7.17
#